data_d4755984f4603ecf048276acd2da5d69
#
_entry.id   d4755984f4603ecf048276acd2da5d69
#
_cell.length_a   1.000
_cell.length_b   1.000
_cell.length_c   1.000
_cell.angle_alpha   90.00
_cell.angle_beta   90.00
_cell.angle_gamma   90.00
#
_symmetry.space_group_name_H-M   'P 1'
#
loop_
_entity.id
_entity.type
_entity.pdbx_description
1 polymer ?
#
loop_
_entity_poly.entity_id
_entity_poly.type
_entity_poly.pdbx_seq_one_letter_code
_entity_poly.pdbx_strand_id
1 'polypeptide(L)'
;MVVGYGGRRIIMENNDTSYYGRILVNALATNYPDNYYILYSPENKSNKRITTLINSTSVRVKFPRNHIHNKRRWYTHNGIVRSAKAHGVNTFHGIDDGIASGFNGSSFPTVFTMTDPLYKNAGNWFERMQLQRRARKACRIAKRVIALNEVDRQIMIDHYHLNPDNVEVVYPCFFEGCDDSVPDNMFDIMRNKYHLPEKYILYKGRFNDEDNLVEAMKLLHELRDSKISIVMLGYRTDHFDHVIKEQAHDLHVFHKFKQVDKVHHADLTAVVKMAQAVIIPNTERSRDCFKLINAQRTGGLVICKDSAKAREIGGDGAIYYTDFHDGAEKLSDVLEDENKKAAILKAARENSERFTGKVLADHMIHIYRSVLMHRRLFQ
;
A
#
# COMPACT_ATOMS: atom_id res chain seq x y z
N MET A 1 -13.23 -22.78 3.74
CA MET A 1 -12.15 -22.80 2.72
C MET A 1 -10.80 -22.56 3.39
N VAL A 2 -9.74 -23.19 2.91
CA VAL A 2 -8.37 -22.97 3.41
C VAL A 2 -7.53 -22.33 2.31
N VAL A 3 -7.03 -21.12 2.55
CA VAL A 3 -6.18 -20.37 1.61
C VAL A 3 -4.74 -20.37 2.12
N GLY A 4 -3.81 -20.82 1.31
CA GLY A 4 -2.37 -20.77 1.61
C GLY A 4 -1.70 -19.57 0.96
N TYR A 5 -0.80 -18.90 1.67
CA TYR A 5 -0.07 -17.71 1.18
C TYR A 5 1.43 -17.92 1.18
N GLY A 6 2.10 -17.35 0.18
CA GLY A 6 3.53 -17.10 0.24
C GLY A 6 3.82 -15.99 1.26
N GLY A 7 3.96 -16.37 2.54
CA GLY A 7 3.95 -15.44 3.68
C GLY A 7 5.29 -14.81 4.03
N ARG A 8 6.40 -15.15 3.37
CA ARG A 8 7.74 -14.66 3.75
C ARG A 8 7.78 -13.12 3.86
N ARG A 9 7.37 -12.41 2.83
CA ARG A 9 7.37 -10.94 2.85
C ARG A 9 6.38 -10.39 3.86
N ILE A 10 5.18 -10.96 3.95
CA ILE A 10 4.14 -10.54 4.90
C ILE A 10 4.67 -10.56 6.33
N ILE A 11 5.41 -11.62 6.69
CA ILE A 11 5.87 -11.88 8.05
C ILE A 11 7.18 -11.15 8.37
N MET A 12 8.14 -11.14 7.44
CA MET A 12 9.52 -10.77 7.73
C MET A 12 9.88 -9.35 7.30
N GLU A 13 9.24 -8.83 6.25
CA GLU A 13 9.60 -7.57 5.64
C GLU A 13 8.72 -6.41 6.12
N ASN A 14 9.17 -5.19 5.79
CA ASN A 14 8.44 -3.97 6.08
C ASN A 14 8.49 -3.05 4.85
N ASN A 15 7.88 -3.50 3.78
CA ASN A 15 7.74 -2.83 2.50
C ASN A 15 6.28 -2.83 2.04
N ASP A 16 6.03 -2.33 0.84
CA ASP A 16 4.68 -2.19 0.29
C ASP A 16 3.98 -3.54 0.11
N THR A 17 4.73 -4.56 -0.35
CA THR A 17 4.23 -5.94 -0.46
C THR A 17 3.77 -6.49 0.88
N SER A 18 4.57 -6.27 1.92
CA SER A 18 4.27 -6.75 3.26
C SER A 18 3.09 -6.01 3.88
N TYR A 19 2.95 -4.72 3.58
CA TYR A 19 1.82 -3.90 3.99
C TYR A 19 0.53 -4.39 3.33
N TYR A 20 0.52 -4.52 1.99
CA TYR A 20 -0.62 -5.07 1.26
C TYR A 20 -1.02 -6.46 1.76
N GLY A 21 -0.05 -7.37 1.90
CA GLY A 21 -0.32 -8.73 2.33
C GLY A 21 -0.94 -8.81 3.73
N ARG A 22 -0.52 -7.95 4.65
CA ARG A 22 -1.13 -7.85 6.01
C ARG A 22 -2.56 -7.34 5.94
N ILE A 23 -2.80 -6.26 5.19
CA ILE A 23 -4.14 -5.69 4.99
C ILE A 23 -5.08 -6.73 4.38
N LEU A 24 -4.65 -7.41 3.32
CA LEU A 24 -5.43 -8.44 2.64
C LEU A 24 -5.83 -9.58 3.59
N VAL A 25 -4.86 -10.15 4.30
CA VAL A 25 -5.16 -11.28 5.19
C VAL A 25 -6.00 -10.84 6.38
N ASN A 26 -5.79 -9.61 6.90
CA ASN A 26 -6.61 -9.06 7.97
C ASN A 26 -8.06 -8.83 7.51
N ALA A 27 -8.26 -8.20 6.36
CA ALA A 27 -9.60 -7.98 5.78
C ALA A 27 -10.35 -9.29 5.57
N LEU A 28 -9.67 -10.32 5.07
CA LEU A 28 -10.24 -11.65 4.90
C LEU A 28 -10.55 -12.33 6.23
N ALA A 29 -9.66 -12.26 7.21
CA ALA A 29 -9.86 -12.87 8.52
C ALA A 29 -11.02 -12.22 9.31
N THR A 30 -11.17 -10.90 9.16
CA THR A 30 -12.24 -10.13 9.81
C THR A 30 -13.59 -10.40 9.15
N ASN A 31 -13.68 -10.37 7.81
CA ASN A 31 -14.96 -10.45 7.10
C ASN A 31 -15.39 -11.89 6.78
N TYR A 32 -14.46 -12.85 6.79
CA TYR A 32 -14.71 -14.28 6.52
C TYR A 32 -13.97 -15.18 7.53
N PRO A 33 -14.33 -15.09 8.83
CA PRO A 33 -13.64 -15.79 9.92
C PRO A 33 -13.78 -17.31 9.87
N ASP A 34 -14.77 -17.84 9.17
CA ASP A 34 -14.98 -19.29 8.98
C ASP A 34 -13.97 -19.93 8.01
N ASN A 35 -13.19 -19.13 7.30
CA ASN A 35 -12.12 -19.61 6.46
C ASN A 35 -10.80 -19.66 7.26
N TYR A 36 -9.84 -20.46 6.77
CA TYR A 36 -8.49 -20.50 7.33
C TYR A 36 -7.46 -19.92 6.36
N TYR A 37 -6.56 -19.11 6.87
CA TYR A 37 -5.51 -18.41 6.12
C TYR A 37 -4.15 -18.82 6.64
N ILE A 38 -3.40 -19.57 5.83
CA ILE A 38 -2.11 -20.16 6.25
C ILE A 38 -0.96 -19.42 5.58
N LEU A 39 -0.17 -18.70 6.36
CA LEU A 39 1.02 -18.01 5.91
C LEU A 39 2.23 -18.93 6.00
N TYR A 40 2.83 -19.27 4.87
CA TYR A 40 4.04 -20.08 4.81
C TYR A 40 5.28 -19.19 4.78
N SER A 41 6.24 -19.42 5.70
CA SER A 41 7.52 -18.71 5.73
C SER A 41 8.68 -19.69 5.85
N PRO A 42 9.83 -19.45 5.18
CA PRO A 42 11.01 -20.30 5.33
C PRO A 42 11.67 -20.16 6.69
N GLU A 43 11.46 -19.05 7.39
CA GLU A 43 12.09 -18.73 8.66
C GLU A 43 11.06 -18.34 9.73
N ASN A 44 11.35 -18.75 10.96
CA ASN A 44 10.57 -18.36 12.14
C ASN A 44 11.08 -17.02 12.69
N LYS A 45 11.04 -15.99 11.88
CA LYS A 45 11.28 -14.61 12.31
C LYS A 45 9.98 -13.84 12.17
N SER A 46 9.46 -13.32 13.27
CA SER A 46 8.25 -12.53 13.26
C SER A 46 8.58 -11.05 13.48
N ASN A 47 7.82 -10.21 12.84
CA ASN A 47 7.83 -8.76 13.05
C ASN A 47 6.68 -8.42 14.02
N LYS A 48 6.89 -7.49 14.96
CA LYS A 48 5.84 -7.01 15.88
C LYS A 48 4.56 -6.56 15.16
N ARG A 49 4.68 -6.12 13.90
CA ARG A 49 3.53 -5.64 13.09
C ARG A 49 2.57 -6.74 12.63
N ILE A 50 2.93 -8.01 12.77
CA ILE A 50 2.02 -9.12 12.47
C ILE A 50 1.27 -9.65 13.71
N THR A 51 1.53 -9.09 14.90
CA THR A 51 0.95 -9.59 16.15
C THR A 51 -0.57 -9.62 16.10
N THR A 52 -1.20 -8.55 15.63
CA THR A 52 -2.65 -8.48 15.47
C THR A 52 -3.17 -9.59 14.54
N LEU A 53 -2.47 -9.80 13.42
CA LEU A 53 -2.84 -10.78 12.41
C LEU A 53 -2.75 -12.22 12.93
N ILE A 54 -1.66 -12.56 13.64
CA ILE A 54 -1.47 -13.91 14.16
C ILE A 54 -2.33 -14.23 15.40
N ASN A 55 -2.88 -13.22 16.05
CA ASN A 55 -3.84 -13.39 17.14
C ASN A 55 -5.24 -13.77 16.64
N SER A 56 -5.52 -13.62 15.35
CA SER A 56 -6.78 -14.09 14.76
C SER A 56 -6.86 -15.62 14.80
N THR A 57 -8.00 -16.15 15.21
CA THR A 57 -8.27 -17.60 15.27
C THR A 57 -8.25 -18.27 13.90
N SER A 58 -8.49 -17.52 12.83
CA SER A 58 -8.51 -18.01 11.44
C SER A 58 -7.15 -17.95 10.74
N VAL A 59 -6.14 -17.28 11.32
CA VAL A 59 -4.82 -17.14 10.72
C VAL A 59 -3.81 -18.11 11.37
N ARG A 60 -3.01 -18.77 10.56
CA ARG A 60 -1.95 -19.70 11.02
C ARG A 60 -0.66 -19.40 10.29
N VAL A 61 0.46 -19.43 11.00
CA VAL A 61 1.79 -19.36 10.40
C VAL A 61 2.41 -20.74 10.40
N LYS A 62 3.01 -21.15 9.29
CA LYS A 62 3.66 -22.45 9.13
C LYS A 62 5.08 -22.31 8.58
N PHE A 63 5.98 -23.06 9.18
CA PHE A 63 7.40 -23.12 8.85
C PHE A 63 7.80 -24.53 8.40
N PRO A 64 8.95 -24.70 7.70
CA PRO A 64 9.48 -26.02 7.44
C PRO A 64 9.82 -26.74 8.75
N ARG A 65 9.72 -28.08 8.75
CA ARG A 65 10.13 -28.89 9.89
C ARG A 65 11.63 -28.71 10.17
N ASN A 66 12.05 -28.89 11.42
CA ASN A 66 13.44 -28.64 11.88
C ASN A 66 14.51 -29.41 11.10
N HIS A 67 14.22 -30.64 10.61
CA HIS A 67 15.14 -31.45 9.82
C HIS A 67 15.33 -30.95 8.37
N ILE A 68 14.63 -29.90 7.94
CA ILE A 68 14.78 -29.36 6.58
C ILE A 68 15.92 -28.35 6.58
N HIS A 69 17.09 -28.74 6.10
CA HIS A 69 18.28 -27.89 6.04
C HIS A 69 18.14 -26.76 5.01
N ASN A 70 17.64 -27.04 3.80
CA ASN A 70 17.47 -26.01 2.77
C ASN A 70 16.06 -25.41 2.81
N LYS A 71 15.82 -24.48 3.75
CA LYS A 71 14.54 -23.79 3.97
C LYS A 71 14.12 -22.96 2.76
N ARG A 72 15.07 -22.34 2.04
CA ARG A 72 14.79 -21.57 0.82
C ARG A 72 14.25 -22.48 -0.29
N ARG A 73 14.86 -23.64 -0.51
CA ARG A 73 14.41 -24.64 -1.49
C ARG A 73 13.03 -25.20 -1.12
N TRP A 74 12.79 -25.43 0.19
CA TRP A 74 11.47 -25.84 0.67
C TRP A 74 10.40 -24.81 0.26
N TYR A 75 10.67 -23.51 0.44
CA TYR A 75 9.75 -22.44 0.16
C TYR A 75 9.51 -22.21 -1.33
N THR A 76 10.53 -22.37 -2.17
CA THR A 76 10.47 -22.03 -3.60
C THR A 76 10.13 -23.21 -4.52
N HIS A 77 10.08 -24.43 -4.00
CA HIS A 77 9.85 -25.66 -4.77
C HIS A 77 8.76 -26.54 -4.12
N ASN A 78 8.92 -27.88 -4.24
CA ASN A 78 7.90 -28.86 -3.84
C ASN A 78 7.65 -28.95 -2.32
N GLY A 79 8.53 -28.43 -1.47
CA GLY A 79 8.37 -28.49 -0.01
C GLY A 79 7.11 -27.79 0.47
N ILE A 80 6.89 -26.56 0.02
CA ILE A 80 5.69 -25.77 0.37
C ILE A 80 4.42 -26.41 -0.20
N VAL A 81 4.48 -26.99 -1.41
CA VAL A 81 3.34 -27.69 -2.03
C VAL A 81 2.91 -28.91 -1.22
N ARG A 82 3.87 -29.73 -0.78
CA ARG A 82 3.58 -30.89 0.11
C ARG A 82 2.98 -30.44 1.44
N SER A 83 3.50 -29.33 2.01
CA SER A 83 2.96 -28.77 3.24
C SER A 83 1.55 -28.23 3.04
N ALA A 84 1.28 -27.54 1.93
CA ALA A 84 -0.05 -27.03 1.58
C ALA A 84 -1.06 -28.17 1.43
N LYS A 85 -0.67 -29.28 0.76
CA LYS A 85 -1.49 -30.50 0.67
C LYS A 85 -1.81 -31.08 2.05
N ALA A 86 -0.80 -31.26 2.87
CA ALA A 86 -0.95 -31.84 4.22
C ALA A 86 -1.83 -30.98 5.15
N HIS A 87 -1.90 -29.66 4.90
CA HIS A 87 -2.75 -28.75 5.66
C HIS A 87 -4.14 -28.52 5.02
N GLY A 88 -4.52 -29.27 3.99
CA GLY A 88 -5.84 -29.15 3.35
C GLY A 88 -6.06 -27.85 2.62
N VAL A 89 -5.00 -27.18 2.13
CA VAL A 89 -5.14 -25.92 1.37
C VAL A 89 -5.93 -26.17 0.09
N ASN A 90 -6.92 -25.33 -0.16
CA ASN A 90 -7.76 -25.41 -1.35
C ASN A 90 -7.20 -24.56 -2.49
N THR A 91 -6.68 -23.37 -2.21
CA THR A 91 -6.04 -22.47 -3.18
C THR A 91 -4.79 -21.84 -2.58
N PHE A 92 -3.79 -21.52 -3.42
CA PHE A 92 -2.56 -20.89 -2.98
C PHE A 92 -2.39 -19.52 -3.64
N HIS A 93 -2.08 -18.51 -2.84
CA HIS A 93 -1.91 -17.14 -3.28
C HIS A 93 -0.45 -16.67 -3.07
N GLY A 94 0.23 -16.37 -4.18
CA GLY A 94 1.54 -15.74 -4.18
C GLY A 94 1.42 -14.22 -4.26
N ILE A 95 2.21 -13.48 -3.46
CA ILE A 95 2.26 -12.02 -3.50
C ILE A 95 3.71 -11.61 -3.77
N ASP A 96 3.98 -10.98 -4.90
CA ASP A 96 5.27 -10.47 -5.40
C ASP A 96 6.47 -11.43 -5.38
N ASP A 97 6.60 -12.31 -4.40
CA ASP A 97 7.68 -13.31 -4.30
C ASP A 97 7.62 -14.41 -5.36
N GLY A 98 6.53 -14.40 -6.14
CA GLY A 98 6.22 -15.44 -7.10
C GLY A 98 5.44 -16.60 -6.49
N ILE A 99 5.30 -17.65 -7.28
CA ILE A 99 4.68 -18.92 -6.90
C ILE A 99 5.75 -20.02 -6.96
N ALA A 100 5.81 -20.86 -5.93
CA ALA A 100 6.77 -21.96 -5.90
C ALA A 100 6.63 -22.88 -7.14
N SER A 101 7.76 -23.30 -7.69
CA SER A 101 7.78 -24.07 -8.95
C SER A 101 7.02 -25.38 -8.89
N GLY A 102 6.88 -25.96 -7.70
CA GLY A 102 6.13 -27.20 -7.50
C GLY A 102 4.61 -27.06 -7.67
N PHE A 103 4.07 -25.86 -7.76
CA PHE A 103 2.67 -25.65 -8.13
C PHE A 103 2.42 -25.77 -9.62
N ASN A 104 3.47 -25.70 -10.47
CA ASN A 104 3.34 -25.89 -11.89
C ASN A 104 2.87 -27.32 -12.20
N GLY A 105 1.79 -27.45 -12.96
CA GLY A 105 1.18 -28.76 -13.25
C GLY A 105 0.53 -29.45 -12.03
N SER A 106 0.46 -28.77 -10.88
CA SER A 106 -0.26 -29.31 -9.72
C SER A 106 -1.76 -29.10 -9.85
N SER A 107 -2.54 -29.93 -9.14
CA SER A 107 -4.00 -29.79 -9.08
C SER A 107 -4.47 -28.60 -8.22
N PHE A 108 -3.55 -27.81 -7.66
CA PHE A 108 -3.89 -26.63 -6.88
C PHE A 108 -4.22 -25.44 -7.78
N PRO A 109 -5.38 -24.82 -7.65
CA PRO A 109 -5.59 -23.50 -8.22
C PRO A 109 -4.71 -22.48 -7.47
N THR A 110 -4.10 -21.60 -8.24
CA THR A 110 -3.20 -20.57 -7.71
C THR A 110 -3.62 -19.20 -8.18
N VAL A 111 -3.45 -18.21 -7.29
CA VAL A 111 -3.65 -16.77 -7.55
C VAL A 111 -2.32 -16.07 -7.34
N PHE A 112 -2.06 -15.01 -8.09
CA PHE A 112 -0.85 -14.23 -7.96
C PHE A 112 -1.15 -12.73 -7.98
N THR A 113 -0.76 -12.00 -6.95
CA THR A 113 -0.85 -10.52 -6.91
C THR A 113 0.51 -9.89 -7.11
N MET A 114 0.57 -8.88 -7.95
CA MET A 114 1.73 -7.98 -8.08
C MET A 114 1.37 -6.59 -7.53
N THR A 115 2.15 -6.11 -6.57
CA THR A 115 1.97 -4.76 -6.00
C THR A 115 2.74 -3.70 -6.78
N ASP A 116 3.78 -4.08 -7.53
CA ASP A 116 4.53 -3.23 -8.48
C ASP A 116 4.90 -4.06 -9.70
N PRO A 117 4.16 -3.98 -10.81
CA PRO A 117 4.38 -4.82 -12.00
C PRO A 117 5.76 -4.69 -12.62
N LEU A 118 6.35 -3.50 -12.54
CA LEU A 118 7.66 -3.22 -13.14
C LEU A 118 8.81 -3.32 -12.14
N TYR A 119 8.52 -3.56 -10.86
CA TYR A 119 9.52 -3.61 -9.78
C TYR A 119 10.42 -2.37 -9.77
N LYS A 120 9.83 -1.18 -9.98
CA LYS A 120 10.53 0.10 -10.02
C LYS A 120 11.32 0.38 -8.72
N ASN A 121 10.85 -0.19 -7.60
CA ASN A 121 11.47 -0.05 -6.27
C ASN A 121 12.55 -1.10 -5.97
N ALA A 122 12.95 -1.93 -6.93
CA ALA A 122 14.08 -2.84 -6.76
C ALA A 122 15.39 -2.03 -6.64
N GLY A 123 16.27 -2.46 -5.72
CA GLY A 123 17.48 -1.71 -5.37
C GLY A 123 18.47 -1.52 -6.52
N ASN A 124 18.49 -2.46 -7.49
CA ASN A 124 19.34 -2.35 -8.67
C ASN A 124 18.73 -3.09 -9.88
N TRP A 125 19.31 -2.84 -11.06
CA TRP A 125 18.87 -3.44 -12.32
C TRP A 125 18.84 -4.98 -12.30
N PHE A 126 19.82 -5.61 -11.70
CA PHE A 126 19.93 -7.08 -11.65
C PHE A 126 18.83 -7.69 -10.77
N GLU A 127 18.58 -7.10 -9.63
CA GLU A 127 17.47 -7.49 -8.74
C GLU A 127 16.11 -7.34 -9.43
N ARG A 128 15.90 -6.21 -10.11
CA ARG A 128 14.68 -5.95 -10.90
C ARG A 128 14.46 -7.04 -11.94
N MET A 129 15.49 -7.38 -12.71
CA MET A 129 15.42 -8.44 -13.72
C MET A 129 15.07 -9.81 -13.11
N GLN A 130 15.66 -10.14 -11.95
CA GLN A 130 15.32 -11.38 -11.25
C GLN A 130 13.88 -11.42 -10.77
N LEU A 131 13.38 -10.32 -10.21
CA LEU A 131 11.99 -10.19 -9.75
C LEU A 131 11.02 -10.32 -10.93
N GLN A 132 11.27 -9.65 -12.03
CA GLN A 132 10.45 -9.75 -13.25
C GLN A 132 10.44 -11.17 -13.84
N ARG A 133 11.58 -11.89 -13.83
CA ARG A 133 11.63 -13.31 -14.24
C ARG A 133 10.79 -14.20 -13.33
N ARG A 134 10.82 -13.98 -12.03
CA ARG A 134 9.98 -14.71 -11.07
C ARG A 134 8.51 -14.42 -11.27
N ALA A 135 8.15 -13.14 -11.46
CA ALA A 135 6.78 -12.71 -11.76
C ALA A 135 6.25 -13.35 -13.05
N ARG A 136 7.02 -13.32 -14.13
CA ARG A 136 6.64 -13.97 -15.40
C ARG A 136 6.37 -15.47 -15.23
N LYS A 137 7.17 -16.15 -14.42
CA LYS A 137 6.93 -17.55 -14.09
C LYS A 137 5.67 -17.74 -13.25
N ALA A 138 5.45 -16.88 -12.26
CA ALA A 138 4.27 -16.95 -11.41
C ALA A 138 2.98 -16.69 -12.20
N CYS A 139 2.97 -15.72 -13.13
CA CYS A 139 1.85 -15.45 -14.01
C CYS A 139 1.47 -16.65 -14.89
N ARG A 140 2.47 -17.44 -15.36
CA ARG A 140 2.19 -18.66 -16.12
C ARG A 140 1.59 -19.80 -15.29
N ILE A 141 1.88 -19.82 -13.99
CA ILE A 141 1.38 -20.83 -13.05
C ILE A 141 -0.01 -20.43 -12.53
N ALA A 142 -0.24 -19.14 -12.32
CA ALA A 142 -1.46 -18.61 -11.74
C ALA A 142 -2.68 -18.79 -12.66
N LYS A 143 -3.82 -19.18 -12.09
CA LYS A 143 -5.11 -19.20 -12.78
C LYS A 143 -5.74 -17.81 -12.86
N ARG A 144 -5.43 -16.94 -11.90
CA ARG A 144 -5.79 -15.51 -11.89
C ARG A 144 -4.59 -14.70 -11.42
N VAL A 145 -4.38 -13.58 -12.09
CA VAL A 145 -3.38 -12.58 -11.71
C VAL A 145 -4.13 -11.34 -11.27
N ILE A 146 -3.68 -10.75 -10.16
CA ILE A 146 -4.34 -9.60 -9.54
C ILE A 146 -3.47 -8.37 -9.67
N ALA A 147 -4.04 -7.31 -10.23
CA ALA A 147 -3.54 -5.96 -10.23
C ALA A 147 -4.23 -5.13 -9.16
N LEU A 148 -3.58 -4.08 -8.65
CA LEU A 148 -4.16 -3.22 -7.62
C LEU A 148 -4.91 -2.00 -8.19
N ASN A 149 -4.86 -1.78 -9.49
CA ASN A 149 -5.54 -0.74 -10.25
C ASN A 149 -5.52 -1.09 -11.76
N GLU A 150 -6.32 -0.37 -12.56
CA GLU A 150 -6.42 -0.62 -14.01
C GLU A 150 -5.13 -0.27 -14.76
N VAL A 151 -4.42 0.77 -14.32
CA VAL A 151 -3.12 1.13 -14.93
C VAL A 151 -2.11 0.00 -14.76
N ASP A 152 -2.01 -0.57 -13.56
CA ASP A 152 -1.13 -1.72 -13.31
C ASP A 152 -1.62 -2.97 -14.05
N ARG A 153 -2.94 -3.17 -14.17
CA ARG A 153 -3.52 -4.25 -14.97
C ARG A 153 -3.06 -4.17 -16.42
N GLN A 154 -3.16 -3.00 -17.04
CA GLN A 154 -2.72 -2.81 -18.42
C GLN A 154 -1.21 -3.06 -18.58
N ILE A 155 -0.40 -2.54 -17.65
CA ILE A 155 1.05 -2.80 -17.62
C ILE A 155 1.34 -4.30 -17.54
N MET A 156 0.60 -5.05 -16.71
CA MET A 156 0.77 -6.51 -16.61
C MET A 156 0.43 -7.24 -17.91
N ILE A 157 -0.67 -6.87 -18.55
CA ILE A 157 -1.09 -7.46 -19.83
C ILE A 157 0.00 -7.23 -20.87
N ASP A 158 0.47 -6.00 -21.03
CA ASP A 158 1.43 -5.63 -22.07
C ASP A 158 2.84 -6.18 -21.80
N HIS A 159 3.35 -5.99 -20.58
CA HIS A 159 4.75 -6.35 -20.25
C HIS A 159 4.98 -7.86 -20.09
N TYR A 160 3.98 -8.58 -19.55
CA TYR A 160 4.07 -10.02 -19.33
C TYR A 160 3.33 -10.84 -20.38
N HIS A 161 2.66 -10.20 -21.35
CA HIS A 161 1.85 -10.82 -22.41
C HIS A 161 0.77 -11.75 -21.86
N LEU A 162 -0.01 -11.23 -20.88
CA LEU A 162 -1.04 -12.00 -20.23
C LEU A 162 -2.36 -11.92 -21.02
N ASN A 163 -3.16 -13.01 -20.94
CA ASN A 163 -4.54 -12.94 -21.41
C ASN A 163 -5.33 -11.98 -20.49
N PRO A 164 -5.98 -10.93 -21.04
CA PRO A 164 -6.78 -9.98 -20.28
C PRO A 164 -7.81 -10.62 -19.35
N ASP A 165 -8.42 -11.76 -19.78
CA ASP A 165 -9.44 -12.49 -19.00
C ASP A 165 -8.88 -13.14 -17.73
N ASN A 166 -7.56 -13.28 -17.63
CA ASN A 166 -6.88 -13.85 -16.47
C ASN A 166 -6.34 -12.80 -15.51
N VAL A 167 -6.47 -11.51 -15.85
CA VAL A 167 -5.98 -10.40 -15.03
C VAL A 167 -7.16 -9.60 -14.50
N GLU A 168 -7.35 -9.64 -13.18
CA GLU A 168 -8.42 -8.93 -12.49
C GLU A 168 -7.88 -7.78 -11.64
N VAL A 169 -8.66 -6.70 -11.53
CA VAL A 169 -8.34 -5.59 -10.63
C VAL A 169 -9.04 -5.80 -9.30
N VAL A 170 -8.23 -5.80 -8.24
CA VAL A 170 -8.73 -5.79 -6.87
C VAL A 170 -8.06 -4.65 -6.14
N TYR A 171 -8.80 -3.57 -5.92
CA TYR A 171 -8.29 -2.40 -5.21
C TYR A 171 -7.87 -2.77 -3.78
N PRO A 172 -6.75 -2.20 -3.30
CA PRO A 172 -6.38 -2.33 -1.90
C PRO A 172 -7.36 -1.57 -1.02
N CYS A 173 -7.40 -1.89 0.28
CA CYS A 173 -8.20 -1.13 1.22
C CYS A 173 -7.31 -0.21 2.09
N PHE A 174 -7.96 0.76 2.73
CA PHE A 174 -7.33 1.56 3.77
C PHE A 174 -7.00 0.71 5.01
N PHE A 175 -6.12 1.22 5.84
CA PHE A 175 -5.75 0.54 7.08
C PHE A 175 -6.87 0.68 8.11
N GLU A 176 -7.28 -0.43 8.73
CA GLU A 176 -8.22 -0.42 9.85
C GLU A 176 -7.65 0.41 11.02
N GLY A 177 -8.47 1.29 11.58
CA GLY A 177 -8.06 2.25 12.62
C GLY A 177 -7.92 3.70 12.11
N CYS A 178 -8.22 3.97 10.83
CA CYS A 178 -8.51 5.32 10.36
C CYS A 178 -9.92 5.68 10.83
N ASP A 179 -10.07 5.96 12.12
CA ASP A 179 -11.36 6.35 12.69
C ASP A 179 -11.71 7.78 12.26
N ASP A 180 -12.98 8.00 11.95
CA ASP A 180 -13.48 9.31 11.53
C ASP A 180 -13.77 10.25 12.70
N SER A 181 -13.97 9.71 13.89
CA SER A 181 -14.29 10.47 15.08
C SER A 181 -13.02 10.84 15.86
N VAL A 182 -12.60 12.08 15.73
CA VAL A 182 -11.57 12.67 16.61
C VAL A 182 -12.25 13.67 17.51
N PRO A 183 -12.25 13.50 18.82
CA PRO A 183 -12.77 14.48 19.76
C PRO A 183 -12.05 15.83 19.62
N ASP A 184 -12.79 16.94 19.74
CA ASP A 184 -12.21 18.29 19.52
C ASP A 184 -11.02 18.59 20.42
N ASN A 185 -11.05 18.13 21.66
CA ASN A 185 -9.94 18.31 22.61
C ASN A 185 -8.66 17.57 22.20
N MET A 186 -8.76 16.56 21.31
CA MET A 186 -7.58 15.83 20.82
C MET A 186 -6.70 16.68 19.91
N PHE A 187 -7.26 17.66 19.21
CA PHE A 187 -6.47 18.51 18.31
C PHE A 187 -5.41 19.32 19.06
N ASP A 188 -5.77 19.95 20.18
CA ASP A 188 -4.82 20.70 20.99
C ASP A 188 -3.79 19.77 21.66
N ILE A 189 -4.22 18.60 22.13
CA ILE A 189 -3.34 17.58 22.69
C ILE A 189 -2.30 17.15 21.65
N MET A 190 -2.72 16.88 20.41
CA MET A 190 -1.81 16.45 19.33
C MET A 190 -0.88 17.58 18.90
N ARG A 191 -1.38 18.82 18.83
CA ARG A 191 -0.57 20.01 18.53
C ARG A 191 0.58 20.14 19.53
N ASN A 192 0.27 20.05 20.81
CA ASN A 192 1.26 20.13 21.87
C ASN A 192 2.22 18.94 21.91
N LYS A 193 1.69 17.72 21.79
CA LYS A 193 2.47 16.46 21.84
C LYS A 193 3.52 16.37 20.74
N TYR A 194 3.18 16.80 19.53
CA TYR A 194 4.06 16.72 18.36
C TYR A 194 4.65 18.07 17.97
N HIS A 195 4.35 19.13 18.72
CA HIS A 195 4.76 20.52 18.45
C HIS A 195 4.41 20.92 17.00
N LEU A 196 3.15 20.66 16.59
CA LEU A 196 2.70 20.93 15.22
C LEU A 196 2.49 22.45 15.01
N PRO A 197 2.87 22.97 13.83
CA PRO A 197 2.54 24.34 13.45
C PRO A 197 1.02 24.58 13.43
N GLU A 198 0.62 25.84 13.53
CA GLU A 198 -0.80 26.21 13.45
C GLU A 198 -1.42 25.84 12.11
N LYS A 199 -0.72 26.16 11.03
CA LYS A 199 -1.09 25.79 9.65
C LYS A 199 0.01 24.97 9.01
N TYR A 200 -0.33 23.82 8.46
CA TYR A 200 0.66 22.97 7.77
C TYR A 200 0.06 22.12 6.67
N ILE A 201 0.87 21.83 5.66
CA ILE A 201 0.66 20.70 4.76
C ILE A 201 1.43 19.49 5.30
N LEU A 202 0.84 18.31 5.15
CA LEU A 202 1.41 17.07 5.65
C LEU A 202 2.06 16.29 4.51
N TYR A 203 3.37 16.04 4.65
CA TYR A 203 4.09 15.09 3.80
C TYR A 203 4.40 13.82 4.59
N LYS A 204 4.03 12.66 4.07
CA LYS A 204 4.34 11.34 4.65
C LYS A 204 5.17 10.53 3.68
N GLY A 205 6.46 10.31 3.99
CA GLY A 205 7.35 9.62 3.08
C GLY A 205 8.64 9.14 3.73
N ARG A 206 9.50 8.55 2.88
CA ARG A 206 10.89 8.34 3.23
C ARG A 206 11.66 9.56 2.74
N PHE A 207 12.56 10.07 3.58
CA PHE A 207 13.36 11.26 3.23
C PHE A 207 14.57 10.93 2.34
N ASN A 208 14.64 9.74 1.80
CA ASN A 208 15.56 9.33 0.75
C ASN A 208 14.92 9.38 -0.66
N ASP A 209 13.70 9.86 -0.76
CA ASP A 209 12.95 9.97 -2.01
C ASP A 209 13.01 11.43 -2.47
N GLU A 210 14.15 11.82 -3.00
CA GLU A 210 14.52 13.18 -3.36
C GLU A 210 13.45 13.89 -4.19
N ASP A 211 13.05 13.23 -5.28
CA ASP A 211 12.18 13.85 -6.28
C ASP A 211 10.83 14.27 -5.69
N ASN A 212 10.33 13.48 -4.73
CA ASN A 212 9.02 13.71 -4.15
C ASN A 212 9.04 14.83 -3.10
N LEU A 213 10.07 14.90 -2.28
CA LEU A 213 10.16 15.92 -1.23
C LEU A 213 10.50 17.29 -1.82
N VAL A 214 11.36 17.34 -2.82
CA VAL A 214 11.72 18.57 -3.53
C VAL A 214 10.51 19.22 -4.21
N GLU A 215 9.65 18.41 -4.83
CA GLU A 215 8.41 18.91 -5.44
C GLU A 215 7.48 19.55 -4.37
N ALA A 216 7.36 18.89 -3.20
CA ALA A 216 6.59 19.44 -2.08
C ALA A 216 7.18 20.76 -1.54
N MET A 217 8.53 20.89 -1.53
CA MET A 217 9.21 22.11 -1.10
C MET A 217 8.97 23.26 -2.06
N LYS A 218 9.05 23.00 -3.37
CA LYS A 218 8.76 23.99 -4.40
C LYS A 218 7.32 24.47 -4.32
N LEU A 219 6.37 23.56 -4.16
CA LEU A 219 4.96 23.90 -3.97
C LEU A 219 4.78 24.77 -2.70
N LEU A 220 5.43 24.42 -1.59
CA LEU A 220 5.38 25.21 -0.35
C LEU A 220 5.94 26.63 -0.54
N HIS A 221 6.99 26.79 -1.36
CA HIS A 221 7.58 28.08 -1.70
C HIS A 221 6.59 29.00 -2.42
N GLU A 222 5.79 28.44 -3.32
CA GLU A 222 4.82 29.18 -4.16
C GLU A 222 3.48 29.49 -3.45
N LEU A 223 3.21 28.91 -2.28
CA LEU A 223 1.93 29.12 -1.59
C LEU A 223 1.74 30.59 -1.20
N ARG A 224 0.56 31.14 -1.47
CA ARG A 224 0.17 32.51 -1.13
C ARG A 224 0.22 32.78 0.38
N ASP A 225 -0.24 31.82 1.21
CA ASP A 225 -0.15 31.93 2.66
C ASP A 225 1.25 31.51 3.15
N SER A 226 2.09 32.50 3.39
CA SER A 226 3.45 32.28 3.88
C SER A 226 3.54 31.68 5.29
N LYS A 227 2.43 31.63 6.03
CA LYS A 227 2.37 31.03 7.39
C LYS A 227 2.23 29.53 7.36
N ILE A 228 1.95 28.92 6.20
CA ILE A 228 1.86 27.48 6.07
C ILE A 228 3.26 26.86 6.15
N SER A 229 3.40 25.86 7.01
CA SER A 229 4.59 25.05 7.17
C SER A 229 4.42 23.68 6.50
N ILE A 230 5.49 22.91 6.37
CA ILE A 230 5.41 21.50 6.00
C ILE A 230 5.75 20.62 7.21
N VAL A 231 4.85 19.70 7.56
CA VAL A 231 5.10 18.66 8.55
C VAL A 231 5.48 17.38 7.83
N MET A 232 6.68 16.90 8.08
CA MET A 232 7.24 15.70 7.45
C MET A 232 7.17 14.53 8.43
N LEU A 233 6.35 13.51 8.09
CA LEU A 233 6.27 12.28 8.87
C LEU A 233 7.21 11.22 8.30
N GLY A 234 8.25 10.87 9.04
CA GLY A 234 9.22 9.84 8.67
C GLY A 234 10.58 10.05 9.32
N TYR A 235 11.52 9.17 8.97
CA TYR A 235 12.86 9.22 9.52
C TYR A 235 13.82 9.97 8.61
N ARG A 236 14.69 10.76 9.21
CA ARG A 236 15.85 11.36 8.53
C ARG A 236 16.77 10.29 7.96
N THR A 237 17.39 10.64 6.86
CA THR A 237 18.46 9.87 6.21
C THR A 237 19.66 10.78 6.04
N ASP A 238 20.87 10.24 5.90
CA ASP A 238 22.07 11.03 5.61
C ASP A 238 21.89 11.88 4.34
N HIS A 239 21.16 11.34 3.36
CA HIS A 239 20.82 12.05 2.13
C HIS A 239 19.96 13.30 2.42
N PHE A 240 18.98 13.21 3.34
CA PHE A 240 18.19 14.37 3.76
C PHE A 240 19.09 15.47 4.35
N ASP A 241 20.02 15.09 5.20
CA ASP A 241 20.86 16.06 5.91
C ASP A 241 21.85 16.79 4.97
N HIS A 242 22.31 16.15 3.90
CA HIS A 242 23.31 16.70 2.99
C HIS A 242 22.70 17.38 1.75
N VAL A 243 21.62 16.86 1.19
CA VAL A 243 21.06 17.32 -0.09
C VAL A 243 19.74 18.08 0.09
N ILE A 244 18.77 17.47 0.76
CA ILE A 244 17.44 18.06 0.88
C ILE A 244 17.46 19.32 1.74
N LYS A 245 18.27 19.34 2.78
CA LYS A 245 18.44 20.49 3.64
C LYS A 245 19.04 21.70 2.90
N GLU A 246 20.04 21.46 2.05
CA GLU A 246 20.63 22.50 1.20
C GLU A 246 19.59 23.08 0.24
N GLN A 247 18.86 22.24 -0.48
CA GLN A 247 17.79 22.67 -1.38
C GLN A 247 16.67 23.45 -0.65
N ALA A 248 16.36 23.07 0.59
CA ALA A 248 15.38 23.80 1.39
C ALA A 248 15.88 25.20 1.80
N HIS A 249 17.19 25.34 2.02
CA HIS A 249 17.81 26.65 2.25
C HIS A 249 17.78 27.51 0.98
N ASP A 250 18.13 26.98 -0.17
CA ASP A 250 18.12 27.65 -1.46
C ASP A 250 16.72 28.16 -1.84
N LEU A 251 15.69 27.37 -1.52
CA LEU A 251 14.28 27.75 -1.69
C LEU A 251 13.73 28.65 -0.56
N HIS A 252 14.55 29.02 0.43
CA HIS A 252 14.15 29.82 1.59
C HIS A 252 12.96 29.23 2.39
N VAL A 253 12.76 27.89 2.37
CA VAL A 253 11.67 27.21 3.08
C VAL A 253 12.13 26.37 4.25
N PHE A 254 13.44 26.31 4.53
CA PHE A 254 13.98 25.46 5.60
C PHE A 254 13.37 25.75 6.98
N HIS A 255 13.14 27.03 7.29
CA HIS A 255 12.53 27.47 8.56
C HIS A 255 11.06 27.04 8.71
N LYS A 256 10.39 26.66 7.61
CA LYS A 256 9.00 26.17 7.57
C LYS A 256 8.92 24.65 7.78
N PHE A 257 10.05 23.95 7.92
CA PHE A 257 10.07 22.50 8.07
C PHE A 257 9.90 22.09 9.51
N LYS A 258 8.94 21.21 9.74
CA LYS A 258 8.77 20.50 10.99
C LYS A 258 8.85 18.98 10.72
N GLN A 259 9.91 18.36 11.23
CA GLN A 259 10.03 16.91 11.20
C GLN A 259 9.36 16.30 12.42
N VAL A 260 8.63 15.20 12.19
CA VAL A 260 8.07 14.34 13.23
C VAL A 260 8.46 12.90 12.87
N ASP A 261 9.39 12.33 13.63
CA ASP A 261 9.96 11.01 13.32
C ASP A 261 8.93 9.89 13.41
N LYS A 262 8.05 9.97 14.40
CA LYS A 262 7.05 8.94 14.64
C LYS A 262 5.79 9.53 15.25
N VAL A 263 4.68 9.31 14.56
CA VAL A 263 3.34 9.52 15.12
C VAL A 263 2.76 8.16 15.52
N HIS A 264 2.20 8.09 16.71
CA HIS A 264 1.51 6.87 17.13
C HIS A 264 0.30 6.63 16.23
N HIS A 265 0.00 5.36 15.91
CA HIS A 265 -1.04 5.04 14.93
C HIS A 265 -2.42 5.63 15.29
N ALA A 266 -2.78 5.60 16.56
CA ALA A 266 -4.03 6.19 17.07
C ALA A 266 -4.12 7.72 16.92
N ASP A 267 -2.98 8.41 16.85
CA ASP A 267 -2.90 9.87 16.76
C ASP A 267 -2.87 10.37 15.30
N LEU A 268 -2.61 9.46 14.37
CA LEU A 268 -2.39 9.82 12.95
C LEU A 268 -3.63 10.47 12.34
N THR A 269 -4.82 10.00 12.69
CA THR A 269 -6.09 10.57 12.21
C THR A 269 -6.21 12.04 12.58
N ALA A 270 -5.93 12.41 13.84
CA ALA A 270 -5.95 13.80 14.28
C ALA A 270 -4.92 14.65 13.53
N VAL A 271 -3.69 14.14 13.37
CA VAL A 271 -2.61 14.85 12.66
C VAL A 271 -2.96 15.09 11.20
N VAL A 272 -3.63 14.14 10.54
CA VAL A 272 -4.10 14.30 9.14
C VAL A 272 -5.24 15.31 9.06
N LYS A 273 -6.23 15.26 9.96
CA LYS A 273 -7.38 16.19 9.97
C LYS A 273 -6.99 17.64 10.26
N MET A 274 -5.96 17.85 11.06
CA MET A 274 -5.43 19.20 11.38
C MET A 274 -4.63 19.82 10.23
N ALA A 275 -4.16 19.01 9.26
CA ALA A 275 -3.42 19.50 8.12
C ALA A 275 -4.32 20.30 7.17
N GLN A 276 -3.81 21.39 6.60
CA GLN A 276 -4.48 22.11 5.53
C GLN A 276 -4.64 21.24 4.28
N ALA A 277 -3.63 20.42 3.98
CA ALA A 277 -3.68 19.39 2.97
C ALA A 277 -2.65 18.28 3.25
N VAL A 278 -2.86 17.11 2.63
CA VAL A 278 -1.88 16.03 2.54
C VAL A 278 -1.31 16.01 1.14
N ILE A 279 0.00 16.27 1.02
CA ILE A 279 0.66 16.30 -0.28
C ILE A 279 1.23 14.94 -0.66
N ILE A 280 0.93 14.49 -1.89
CA ILE A 280 1.43 13.24 -2.49
C ILE A 280 2.06 13.57 -3.85
N PRO A 281 3.34 13.94 -3.88
CA PRO A 281 3.99 14.45 -5.10
C PRO A 281 4.22 13.40 -6.17
N ASN A 282 4.12 12.12 -5.84
CA ASN A 282 4.27 11.02 -6.79
C ASN A 282 3.22 9.94 -6.50
N THR A 283 2.51 9.51 -7.53
CA THR A 283 1.45 8.49 -7.47
C THR A 283 1.73 7.25 -8.33
N GLU A 284 2.91 7.20 -8.93
CA GLU A 284 3.31 6.09 -9.79
C GLU A 284 3.56 4.78 -9.02
N ARG A 285 3.87 4.87 -7.73
CA ARG A 285 4.15 3.71 -6.87
C ARG A 285 2.89 3.28 -6.14
N SER A 286 2.72 1.97 -5.98
CA SER A 286 1.54 1.42 -5.28
C SER A 286 1.39 1.95 -3.85
N ARG A 287 2.50 2.18 -3.12
CA ARG A 287 2.46 2.76 -1.76
C ARG A 287 1.86 4.17 -1.71
N ASP A 288 2.00 4.95 -2.78
CA ASP A 288 1.48 6.31 -2.82
C ASP A 288 -0.04 6.28 -3.02
N CYS A 289 -0.55 5.28 -3.76
CA CYS A 289 -1.98 4.99 -3.81
C CYS A 289 -2.55 4.65 -2.42
N PHE A 290 -1.84 3.86 -1.60
CA PHE A 290 -2.25 3.62 -0.20
C PHE A 290 -2.27 4.89 0.64
N LYS A 291 -1.31 5.82 0.44
CA LYS A 291 -1.30 7.11 1.14
C LYS A 291 -2.54 7.93 0.78
N LEU A 292 -2.89 7.96 -0.52
CA LEU A 292 -4.06 8.68 -1.03
C LEU A 292 -5.34 8.13 -0.43
N ILE A 293 -5.57 6.81 -0.52
CA ILE A 293 -6.74 6.13 0.05
C ILE A 293 -6.85 6.42 1.56
N ASN A 294 -5.75 6.28 2.30
CA ASN A 294 -5.75 6.51 3.74
C ASN A 294 -6.03 7.98 4.09
N ALA A 295 -5.47 8.94 3.34
CA ALA A 295 -5.70 10.36 3.59
C ALA A 295 -7.16 10.75 3.34
N GLN A 296 -7.77 10.28 2.24
CA GLN A 296 -9.18 10.50 1.96
C GLN A 296 -10.09 9.89 3.04
N ARG A 297 -9.83 8.64 3.43
CA ARG A 297 -10.59 7.96 4.48
C ARG A 297 -10.50 8.67 5.82
N THR A 298 -9.33 9.20 6.15
CA THR A 298 -9.09 9.95 7.39
C THR A 298 -9.73 11.34 7.38
N GLY A 299 -10.24 11.82 6.25
CA GLY A 299 -10.83 13.16 6.08
C GLY A 299 -9.79 14.26 5.79
N GLY A 300 -8.60 13.89 5.29
CA GLY A 300 -7.59 14.84 4.85
C GLY A 300 -7.87 15.36 3.43
N LEU A 301 -7.72 16.66 3.20
CA LEU A 301 -7.69 17.25 1.86
C LEU A 301 -6.43 16.77 1.14
N VAL A 302 -6.58 16.03 0.05
CA VAL A 302 -5.44 15.49 -0.70
C VAL A 302 -5.09 16.40 -1.87
N ILE A 303 -3.80 16.72 -2.01
CA ILE A 303 -3.23 17.31 -3.21
C ILE A 303 -2.15 16.37 -3.76
N CYS A 304 -2.24 15.98 -5.03
CA CYS A 304 -1.31 15.02 -5.62
C CYS A 304 -0.96 15.34 -7.07
N LYS A 305 0.20 14.84 -7.50
CA LYS A 305 0.64 14.91 -8.89
C LYS A 305 -0.38 14.23 -9.80
N ASP A 306 -0.77 14.89 -10.88
CA ASP A 306 -1.72 14.34 -11.85
C ASP A 306 -1.12 13.13 -12.56
N SER A 307 -1.85 12.04 -12.55
CA SER A 307 -1.56 10.83 -13.30
C SER A 307 -2.83 10.00 -13.46
N ALA A 308 -2.86 9.11 -14.46
CA ALA A 308 -3.99 8.21 -14.65
C ALA A 308 -4.27 7.38 -13.39
N LYS A 309 -3.22 6.92 -12.72
CA LYS A 309 -3.34 6.15 -11.46
C LYS A 309 -3.87 7.01 -10.30
N ALA A 310 -3.40 8.27 -10.17
CA ALA A 310 -3.90 9.18 -9.16
C ALA A 310 -5.40 9.45 -9.33
N ARG A 311 -5.83 9.71 -10.58
CA ARG A 311 -7.24 9.96 -10.90
C ARG A 311 -8.12 8.74 -10.68
N GLU A 312 -7.65 7.55 -11.06
CA GLU A 312 -8.37 6.30 -10.83
C GLU A 312 -8.63 6.03 -9.32
N ILE A 313 -7.62 6.28 -8.50
CA ILE A 313 -7.68 6.02 -7.06
C ILE A 313 -8.35 7.17 -6.30
N GLY A 314 -8.04 8.41 -6.65
CA GLY A 314 -8.49 9.58 -5.90
C GLY A 314 -9.88 10.09 -6.31
N GLY A 315 -10.34 9.78 -7.54
CA GLY A 315 -11.62 10.27 -8.05
C GLY A 315 -11.70 11.81 -7.98
N ASP A 316 -12.88 12.34 -7.69
CA ASP A 316 -13.10 13.78 -7.50
C ASP A 316 -12.70 14.27 -6.10
N GLY A 317 -12.17 13.39 -5.26
CA GLY A 317 -11.81 13.66 -3.87
C GLY A 317 -10.36 14.14 -3.66
N ALA A 318 -9.69 14.66 -4.69
CA ALA A 318 -8.33 15.16 -4.59
C ALA A 318 -8.10 16.35 -5.52
N ILE A 319 -7.15 17.20 -5.17
CA ILE A 319 -6.62 18.26 -6.02
C ILE A 319 -5.50 17.67 -6.87
N TYR A 320 -5.61 17.75 -8.18
CA TYR A 320 -4.61 17.25 -9.13
C TYR A 320 -3.83 18.38 -9.75
N TYR A 321 -2.50 18.29 -9.72
CA TYR A 321 -1.62 19.31 -10.26
C TYR A 321 -0.59 18.76 -11.25
N THR A 322 -0.24 19.58 -12.24
CA THR A 322 0.71 19.22 -13.29
C THR A 322 2.15 19.62 -12.94
N ASP A 323 2.33 20.74 -12.25
CA ASP A 323 3.60 21.21 -11.71
C ASP A 323 3.38 21.97 -10.39
N PHE A 324 4.45 22.36 -9.72
CA PHE A 324 4.36 22.97 -8.40
C PHE A 324 3.70 24.37 -8.40
N HIS A 325 3.73 25.11 -9.49
CA HIS A 325 3.02 26.39 -9.63
C HIS A 325 1.51 26.17 -9.68
N ASP A 326 1.06 25.30 -10.61
CA ASP A 326 -0.34 24.88 -10.73
C ASP A 326 -0.86 24.30 -9.40
N GLY A 327 -0.01 23.51 -8.71
CA GLY A 327 -0.34 22.93 -7.41
C GLY A 327 -0.53 23.98 -6.31
N ALA A 328 0.34 24.98 -6.24
CA ALA A 328 0.25 26.05 -5.26
C ALA A 328 -0.97 26.96 -5.51
N GLU A 329 -1.26 27.27 -6.78
CA GLU A 329 -2.43 28.06 -7.17
C GLU A 329 -3.74 27.34 -6.80
N LYS A 330 -3.90 26.08 -7.25
CA LYS A 330 -5.09 25.26 -6.96
C LYS A 330 -5.30 25.04 -5.46
N LEU A 331 -4.23 24.77 -4.72
CA LEU A 331 -4.34 24.59 -3.28
C LEU A 331 -4.76 25.88 -2.59
N SER A 332 -4.18 27.02 -2.97
CA SER A 332 -4.55 28.32 -2.41
C SER A 332 -6.02 28.64 -2.68
N ASP A 333 -6.50 28.42 -3.91
CA ASP A 333 -7.90 28.65 -4.29
C ASP A 333 -8.88 27.79 -3.46
N VAL A 334 -8.52 26.52 -3.22
CA VAL A 334 -9.36 25.62 -2.40
C VAL A 334 -9.30 26.00 -0.92
N LEU A 335 -8.17 26.46 -0.41
CA LEU A 335 -8.04 26.86 1.00
C LEU A 335 -8.74 28.21 1.28
N GLU A 336 -8.94 29.07 0.27
CA GLU A 336 -9.67 30.34 0.36
C GLU A 336 -11.19 30.15 0.18
N ASP A 337 -11.67 29.01 -0.37
CA ASP A 337 -13.07 28.72 -0.63
C ASP A 337 -13.54 27.46 0.14
N GLU A 338 -14.18 27.70 1.30
CA GLU A 338 -14.68 26.61 2.16
C GLU A 338 -15.72 25.72 1.45
N ASN A 339 -16.49 26.24 0.45
CA ASN A 339 -17.45 25.43 -0.29
C ASN A 339 -16.72 24.44 -1.23
N LYS A 340 -15.69 24.91 -1.95
CA LYS A 340 -14.85 24.03 -2.78
C LYS A 340 -14.18 22.96 -1.93
N LYS A 341 -13.60 23.35 -0.81
CA LYS A 341 -12.95 22.44 0.13
C LYS A 341 -13.92 21.38 0.65
N ALA A 342 -15.11 21.81 1.10
CA ALA A 342 -16.16 20.90 1.58
C ALA A 342 -16.62 19.92 0.48
N ALA A 343 -16.77 20.38 -0.77
CA ALA A 343 -17.14 19.53 -1.89
C ALA A 343 -16.09 18.45 -2.17
N ILE A 344 -14.80 18.81 -2.19
CA ILE A 344 -13.70 17.85 -2.38
C ILE A 344 -13.65 16.83 -1.22
N LEU A 345 -13.76 17.28 0.03
CA LEU A 345 -13.76 16.39 1.19
C LEU A 345 -14.93 15.42 1.19
N LYS A 346 -16.12 15.89 0.76
CA LYS A 346 -17.30 15.02 0.57
C LYS A 346 -17.04 13.98 -0.50
N ALA A 347 -16.55 14.37 -1.67
CA ALA A 347 -16.20 13.45 -2.75
C ALA A 347 -15.11 12.46 -2.32
N ALA A 348 -14.11 12.90 -1.55
CA ALA A 348 -13.07 12.04 -0.98
C ALA A 348 -13.66 10.96 -0.05
N ARG A 349 -14.62 11.35 0.79
CA ARG A 349 -15.31 10.43 1.68
C ARG A 349 -16.09 9.37 0.90
N GLU A 350 -16.90 9.79 -0.06
CA GLU A 350 -17.69 8.91 -0.91
C GLU A 350 -16.76 7.96 -1.71
N ASN A 351 -15.70 8.48 -2.30
CA ASN A 351 -14.71 7.67 -3.02
C ASN A 351 -14.04 6.62 -2.13
N SER A 352 -13.77 6.95 -0.86
CA SER A 352 -13.09 6.04 0.08
C SER A 352 -13.87 4.76 0.37
N GLU A 353 -15.21 4.75 0.18
CA GLU A 353 -16.03 3.57 0.38
C GLU A 353 -15.72 2.43 -0.60
N ARG A 354 -15.11 2.73 -1.74
CA ARG A 354 -14.62 1.72 -2.69
C ARG A 354 -13.47 0.88 -2.13
N PHE A 355 -12.79 1.38 -1.11
CA PHE A 355 -11.53 0.84 -0.59
C PHE A 355 -11.66 0.29 0.84
N THR A 356 -12.82 -0.26 1.18
CA THR A 356 -13.03 -0.88 2.49
C THR A 356 -12.44 -2.29 2.56
N GLY A 357 -12.12 -2.76 3.76
CA GLY A 357 -11.67 -4.15 3.97
C GLY A 357 -12.74 -5.17 3.54
N LYS A 358 -14.02 -4.82 3.68
CA LYS A 358 -15.16 -5.65 3.22
C LYS A 358 -15.15 -5.81 1.70
N VAL A 359 -15.02 -4.71 0.94
CA VAL A 359 -14.98 -4.73 -0.53
C VAL A 359 -13.80 -5.56 -1.03
N LEU A 360 -12.61 -5.34 -0.48
CA LEU A 360 -11.41 -6.13 -0.80
C LEU A 360 -11.64 -7.62 -0.51
N ALA A 361 -12.17 -7.96 0.66
CA ALA A 361 -12.39 -9.34 1.06
C ALA A 361 -13.43 -10.03 0.16
N ASP A 362 -14.52 -9.36 -0.17
CA ASP A 362 -15.59 -9.89 -1.03
C ASP A 362 -15.06 -10.22 -2.44
N HIS A 363 -14.29 -9.30 -3.06
CA HIS A 363 -13.67 -9.53 -4.36
C HIS A 363 -12.70 -10.73 -4.30
N MET A 364 -11.84 -10.77 -3.30
CA MET A 364 -10.86 -11.86 -3.19
C MET A 364 -11.52 -13.22 -2.94
N ILE A 365 -12.57 -13.29 -2.12
CA ILE A 365 -13.32 -14.53 -1.90
C ILE A 365 -14.02 -14.98 -3.19
N HIS A 366 -14.57 -14.04 -3.97
CA HIS A 366 -15.15 -14.35 -5.28
C HIS A 366 -14.10 -15.00 -6.19
N ILE A 367 -12.91 -14.41 -6.31
CA ILE A 367 -11.80 -14.94 -7.10
C ILE A 367 -11.37 -16.33 -6.60
N TYR A 368 -11.20 -16.53 -5.30
CA TYR A 368 -10.84 -17.84 -4.78
C TYR A 368 -11.91 -18.90 -5.07
N ARG A 369 -13.18 -18.55 -4.97
CA ARG A 369 -14.28 -19.46 -5.34
C ARG A 369 -14.30 -19.78 -6.84
N SER A 370 -14.10 -18.78 -7.70
CA SER A 370 -14.09 -18.98 -9.17
C SER A 370 -12.98 -19.93 -9.61
N VAL A 371 -11.75 -19.77 -9.08
CA VAL A 371 -10.64 -20.68 -9.42
C VAL A 371 -10.83 -22.11 -8.86
N LEU A 372 -11.65 -22.28 -7.80
CA LEU A 372 -12.01 -23.58 -7.25
C LEU A 372 -13.10 -24.27 -8.09
N MET A 373 -14.09 -23.52 -8.59
CA MET A 373 -15.18 -24.06 -9.43
C MET A 373 -14.65 -24.58 -10.77
N HIS A 374 -13.75 -23.87 -11.41
CA HIS A 374 -13.10 -24.33 -12.65
C HIS A 374 -12.40 -25.70 -12.50
N ARG A 375 -11.91 -26.01 -11.31
CA ARG A 375 -11.33 -27.31 -11.04
C ARG A 375 -12.34 -28.46 -11.07
N ARG A 376 -13.59 -28.24 -10.63
CA ARG A 376 -14.63 -29.27 -10.56
C ARG A 376 -15.22 -29.62 -11.93
N LEU A 377 -15.10 -28.74 -12.91
CA LEU A 377 -15.63 -28.97 -14.26
C LEU A 377 -14.66 -29.75 -15.18
N PHE A 378 -13.41 -29.91 -14.78
CA PHE A 378 -12.36 -30.60 -15.54
C PHE A 378 -11.76 -31.82 -14.81
N GLN A 379 -12.38 -32.28 -13.71
CA GLN A 379 -12.17 -33.57 -13.06
C GLN A 379 -13.38 -34.49 -13.29
#